data_c787b035564272c227a6122d1a930fa0
#
_entry.id   c787b035564272c227a6122d1a930fa0
#
_cell.length_a   1.000
_cell.length_b   1.000
_cell.length_c   1.000
_cell.angle_alpha   90.00
_cell.angle_beta   90.00
_cell.angle_gamma   90.00
#
_symmetry.space_group_name_H-M   'P 1'
#
loop_
_entity.id
_entity.type
_entity.pdbx_description
1 polymer ?
#
loop_
_entity_poly.entity_id
_entity_poly.type
_entity_poly.pdbx_seq_one_letter_code
_entity_poly.pdbx_strand_id
1 'polypeptide(L)'
;MKSSANFLWLSFVPFSKFDLWDTKRYTSKQFESSFPIVRLGECIREENKKYKLSTQPEKEFGILGVSNKVGIFDAYLQKGKEINQSYKKMKIGWIAYNPYRINVGSIGVRKSEHLFEYISPAYVVFSCKENLLPEFLFLLFRTETFNKVINENTTGSVRQNLTVEILKNLEIPLPTLDEQRKIVDAYERKINEAKTLELNAENLESEIERYLFEELGVQLAQKSNNHKGLQFINFTDIERWDILFLMGQVDQIGSKYKIKKFAKVITSFNKGQDGKSLRIDSSKFPQSDFRYIGMEHIEKKTGTLLELQNVKGGEIKSQTINVPRNFMIYGKLRPYLNKYWVNNTGFDNIICSSEFFVFDIDEEKLDKSFFKYVLASEIIQSQINDKTSGARMPRINEEIFFNLHFPMPDIQEQLKISQKISSMKTEIELNKEKAKNLRISAEEEFEKTIFQ
;
A
#
# COMPACT_ATOMS: atom_id res chain seq x y z
N MET A 1 65.45 10.52 5.95
CA MET A 1 64.70 10.63 4.70
C MET A 1 64.50 9.25 4.11
N LYS A 2 63.29 8.69 4.29
CA LYS A 2 62.84 7.50 3.54
C LYS A 2 61.66 7.96 2.69
N SER A 3 61.90 8.05 1.38
CA SER A 3 60.87 8.34 0.39
C SER A 3 59.85 7.19 0.40
N SER A 4 58.62 7.45 0.84
CA SER A 4 57.51 6.56 0.60
C SER A 4 57.13 6.69 -0.87
N ALA A 5 57.57 5.75 -1.69
CA ALA A 5 57.01 5.58 -3.02
C ALA A 5 55.53 5.16 -2.86
N ASN A 6 54.63 6.09 -3.09
CA ASN A 6 53.20 5.80 -3.20
C ASN A 6 52.98 5.04 -4.52
N PHE A 7 53.02 3.72 -4.47
CA PHE A 7 52.47 2.89 -5.55
C PHE A 7 50.95 3.00 -5.50
N LEU A 8 50.35 3.66 -6.47
CA LEU A 8 48.90 3.85 -6.63
C LEU A 8 48.08 2.54 -6.64
N TRP A 9 48.72 1.38 -6.62
CA TRP A 9 48.12 0.07 -6.81
C TRP A 9 48.44 -0.94 -5.68
N LEU A 10 49.18 -0.55 -4.64
CA LEU A 10 49.57 -1.42 -3.54
C LEU A 10 49.02 -0.85 -2.22
N SER A 11 48.13 -1.58 -1.61
CA SER A 11 47.66 -1.32 -0.24
C SER A 11 48.31 -2.29 0.73
N PHE A 12 48.96 -1.76 1.77
CA PHE A 12 49.58 -2.58 2.81
C PHE A 12 48.65 -2.72 4.00
N VAL A 13 48.25 -3.94 4.30
CA VAL A 13 47.45 -4.28 5.49
C VAL A 13 48.38 -4.85 6.54
N PRO A 14 48.43 -4.30 7.78
CA PRO A 14 49.18 -4.89 8.88
C PRO A 14 48.69 -6.30 9.14
N PHE A 15 49.60 -7.25 9.36
CA PHE A 15 49.25 -8.66 9.61
C PHE A 15 48.32 -8.83 10.80
N SER A 16 48.41 -7.95 11.81
CA SER A 16 47.51 -7.91 12.99
C SER A 16 46.06 -7.52 12.65
N LYS A 17 45.79 -6.98 11.45
CA LYS A 17 44.45 -6.63 10.97
C LYS A 17 43.93 -7.62 9.91
N PHE A 18 44.70 -8.67 9.62
CA PHE A 18 44.42 -9.63 8.55
C PHE A 18 43.57 -10.80 9.11
N ASP A 19 42.26 -10.56 9.28
CA ASP A 19 41.33 -11.55 9.86
C ASP A 19 40.80 -12.56 8.82
N LEU A 20 40.80 -12.23 7.53
CA LEU A 20 40.31 -13.08 6.44
C LEU A 20 41.09 -12.84 5.16
N TRP A 21 41.30 -13.89 4.36
CA TRP A 21 41.98 -13.85 3.03
C TRP A 21 41.06 -13.24 1.95
N ASP A 22 40.47 -12.10 2.20
CA ASP A 22 39.60 -11.37 1.27
C ASP A 22 40.23 -9.98 1.01
N THR A 23 40.79 -9.81 -0.16
CA THR A 23 41.45 -8.57 -0.54
C THR A 23 40.51 -7.37 -0.68
N LYS A 24 39.22 -7.61 -1.00
CA LYS A 24 38.25 -6.52 -1.16
C LYS A 24 38.01 -5.76 0.14
N ARG A 25 38.06 -6.42 1.26
CA ARG A 25 37.90 -5.82 2.61
C ARG A 25 38.97 -4.80 2.97
N TYR A 26 40.13 -4.94 2.41
CA TYR A 26 41.29 -4.14 2.78
C TYR A 26 41.64 -3.05 1.75
N THR A 27 40.96 -3.06 0.61
CA THR A 27 41.22 -2.12 -0.49
C THR A 27 40.22 -0.99 -0.60
N SER A 28 39.07 -1.08 0.03
CA SER A 28 38.06 -0.01 0.03
C SER A 28 37.79 0.46 1.45
N LYS A 29 37.86 1.77 1.70
CA LYS A 29 37.12 2.36 2.83
C LYS A 29 35.65 2.08 2.60
N GLN A 30 35.02 1.34 3.50
CA GLN A 30 33.61 0.97 3.37
C GLN A 30 32.69 2.19 3.44
N PHE A 31 33.09 3.22 4.19
CA PHE A 31 32.44 4.52 4.28
C PHE A 31 33.39 5.56 4.87
N GLU A 32 33.02 6.83 4.78
CA GLU A 32 33.65 7.95 5.50
C GLU A 32 32.66 8.51 6.52
N SER A 33 33.14 9.02 7.63
CA SER A 33 32.34 9.65 8.66
C SER A 33 33.19 10.64 9.46
N SER A 34 32.56 11.72 9.91
CA SER A 34 33.16 12.68 10.85
C SER A 34 33.20 12.16 12.29
N PHE A 35 32.44 11.09 12.59
CA PHE A 35 32.39 10.47 13.91
C PHE A 35 33.48 9.42 14.08
N PRO A 36 33.89 9.13 15.36
CA PRO A 36 34.82 8.04 15.64
C PRO A 36 34.29 6.70 15.13
N ILE A 37 35.14 5.95 14.47
CA ILE A 37 34.81 4.62 13.97
C ILE A 37 35.27 3.58 14.99
N VAL A 38 34.34 2.69 15.41
CA VAL A 38 34.58 1.65 16.40
C VAL A 38 34.05 0.30 15.90
N ARG A 39 34.60 -0.79 16.44
CA ARG A 39 34.04 -2.13 16.16
C ARG A 39 32.71 -2.31 16.91
N LEU A 40 31.69 -2.78 16.22
CA LEU A 40 30.35 -2.97 16.81
C LEU A 40 30.39 -3.92 18.02
N GLY A 41 31.26 -4.92 18.03
CA GLY A 41 31.45 -5.83 19.17
C GLY A 41 31.86 -5.16 20.48
N GLU A 42 32.45 -3.96 20.43
CA GLU A 42 32.77 -3.17 21.60
C GLU A 42 31.51 -2.54 22.23
N CYS A 43 30.46 -2.35 21.42
CA CYS A 43 29.23 -1.64 21.79
C CYS A 43 28.03 -2.55 22.03
N ILE A 44 28.12 -3.86 21.75
CA ILE A 44 27.01 -4.80 21.92
C ILE A 44 27.39 -6.00 22.77
N ARG A 45 26.32 -6.70 23.24
CA ARG A 45 26.42 -7.98 23.95
C ARG A 45 25.43 -8.96 23.32
N GLU A 46 25.91 -10.14 22.93
CA GLU A 46 25.04 -11.21 22.46
C GLU A 46 24.17 -11.76 23.58
N GLU A 47 22.88 -11.96 23.29
CA GLU A 47 21.88 -12.47 24.22
C GLU A 47 21.41 -13.85 23.74
N ASN A 48 22.07 -14.90 24.25
CA ASN A 48 21.91 -16.26 23.74
C ASN A 48 21.20 -17.21 24.70
N LYS A 49 20.66 -16.68 25.85
CA LYS A 49 19.93 -17.50 26.83
C LYS A 49 18.65 -18.05 26.21
N LYS A 50 18.54 -19.39 26.27
CA LYS A 50 17.40 -20.12 25.71
C LYS A 50 16.49 -20.64 26.80
N TYR A 51 15.19 -20.70 26.54
CA TYR A 51 14.15 -21.15 27.44
C TYR A 51 13.36 -22.28 26.76
N LYS A 52 13.20 -23.40 27.49
CA LYS A 52 12.44 -24.57 27.03
C LYS A 52 10.96 -24.35 27.35
N LEU A 53 10.19 -23.79 26.42
CA LEU A 53 8.79 -23.42 26.63
C LEU A 53 7.86 -24.64 26.71
N SER A 54 8.26 -25.78 26.16
CA SER A 54 7.54 -27.06 26.25
C SER A 54 7.40 -27.61 27.68
N THR A 55 8.13 -27.06 28.67
CA THR A 55 7.95 -27.40 30.10
C THR A 55 6.59 -26.92 30.65
N GLN A 56 5.90 -26.03 29.95
CA GLN A 56 4.56 -25.55 30.29
C GLN A 56 3.62 -25.81 29.10
N PRO A 57 3.17 -27.08 28.88
CA PRO A 57 2.57 -27.53 27.64
C PRO A 57 1.26 -26.82 27.28
N GLU A 58 0.43 -26.45 28.24
CA GLU A 58 -0.86 -25.82 28.02
C GLU A 58 -0.80 -24.27 28.02
N LYS A 59 0.35 -23.70 28.43
CA LYS A 59 0.51 -22.24 28.42
C LYS A 59 0.72 -21.75 26.99
N GLU A 60 0.06 -20.65 26.65
CA GLU A 60 0.28 -19.92 25.41
C GLU A 60 1.43 -18.93 25.57
N PHE A 61 2.31 -18.92 24.60
CA PHE A 61 3.46 -18.03 24.51
C PHE A 61 3.33 -17.15 23.28
N GLY A 62 3.53 -15.85 23.46
CA GLY A 62 3.60 -14.90 22.38
C GLY A 62 4.95 -14.92 21.69
N ILE A 63 4.96 -15.16 20.39
CA ILE A 63 6.16 -15.30 19.57
C ILE A 63 6.35 -14.08 18.71
N LEU A 64 7.54 -13.48 18.79
CA LEU A 64 7.98 -12.35 17.99
C LEU A 64 8.50 -12.81 16.63
N GLY A 65 8.21 -12.01 15.60
CA GLY A 65 8.80 -12.11 14.28
C GLY A 65 9.67 -10.89 13.97
N VAL A 66 10.50 -11.00 12.93
CA VAL A 66 11.30 -9.89 12.39
C VAL A 66 11.06 -9.79 10.89
N SER A 67 10.65 -8.62 10.42
CA SER A 67 10.46 -8.33 9.01
C SER A 67 11.27 -7.12 8.57
N ASN A 68 11.47 -7.00 7.25
CA ASN A 68 12.12 -5.83 6.65
C ASN A 68 11.22 -4.58 6.62
N LYS A 69 9.90 -4.75 6.75
CA LYS A 69 8.93 -3.64 6.67
C LYS A 69 8.78 -2.92 8.02
N VAL A 70 8.52 -3.69 9.08
CA VAL A 70 8.16 -3.12 10.40
C VAL A 70 9.20 -3.41 11.50
N GLY A 71 10.26 -4.17 11.18
CA GLY A 71 11.20 -4.63 12.21
C GLY A 71 10.60 -5.77 13.03
N ILE A 72 10.65 -5.67 14.37
CA ILE A 72 10.00 -6.63 15.27
C ILE A 72 8.48 -6.41 15.28
N PHE A 73 7.73 -7.50 15.38
CA PHE A 73 6.28 -7.50 15.51
C PHE A 73 5.78 -8.72 16.29
N ASP A 74 4.62 -8.60 16.91
CA ASP A 74 3.91 -9.70 17.55
C ASP A 74 3.34 -10.61 16.47
N ALA A 75 3.93 -11.82 16.31
CA ALA A 75 3.63 -12.67 15.17
C ALA A 75 2.44 -13.61 15.41
N TYR A 76 2.53 -14.43 16.46
CA TYR A 76 1.47 -15.41 16.78
C TYR A 76 1.58 -15.90 18.23
N LEU A 77 0.49 -16.50 18.72
CA LEU A 77 0.44 -17.26 19.95
C LEU A 77 0.65 -18.75 19.65
N GLN A 78 1.42 -19.43 20.50
CA GLN A 78 1.68 -20.86 20.34
C GLN A 78 1.71 -21.56 21.72
N LYS A 79 1.05 -22.72 21.83
CA LYS A 79 1.07 -23.52 23.06
C LYS A 79 2.42 -24.17 23.28
N GLY A 80 2.84 -24.26 24.54
CA GLY A 80 4.13 -24.84 24.89
C GLY A 80 4.37 -26.25 24.33
N LYS A 81 3.35 -27.10 24.26
CA LYS A 81 3.43 -28.47 23.69
C LYS A 81 3.74 -28.50 22.19
N GLU A 82 3.47 -27.42 21.47
CA GLU A 82 3.71 -27.29 20.03
C GLU A 82 5.13 -26.76 19.73
N ILE A 83 5.84 -26.31 20.77
CA ILE A 83 7.16 -25.69 20.65
C ILE A 83 8.25 -26.75 20.89
N ASN A 84 8.81 -27.29 19.83
CA ASN A 84 9.77 -28.38 19.87
C ASN A 84 11.23 -27.96 20.18
N GLN A 85 11.51 -26.64 20.16
CA GLN A 85 12.86 -26.10 20.37
C GLN A 85 12.86 -25.03 21.47
N SER A 86 14.04 -24.74 22.02
CA SER A 86 14.18 -23.69 23.04
C SER A 86 14.23 -22.32 22.36
N TYR A 87 13.45 -21.37 22.85
CA TYR A 87 13.34 -19.99 22.32
C TYR A 87 14.19 -19.02 23.14
N LYS A 88 14.56 -17.91 22.54
CA LYS A 88 15.20 -16.78 23.22
C LYS A 88 14.13 -15.85 23.78
N LYS A 89 14.40 -15.22 24.92
CA LYS A 89 13.54 -14.17 25.48
C LYS A 89 14.18 -12.82 25.20
N MET A 90 13.44 -11.90 24.65
CA MET A 90 13.87 -10.53 24.37
C MET A 90 13.39 -9.57 25.45
N LYS A 91 14.23 -8.65 25.89
CA LYS A 91 13.83 -7.49 26.71
C LYS A 91 13.56 -6.29 25.80
N ILE A 92 12.85 -5.29 26.33
CA ILE A 92 12.68 -3.99 25.67
C ILE A 92 14.07 -3.37 25.42
N GLY A 93 14.27 -2.76 24.26
CA GLY A 93 15.55 -2.21 23.81
C GLY A 93 16.51 -3.24 23.21
N TRP A 94 16.19 -4.54 23.26
CA TRP A 94 17.01 -5.54 22.60
C TRP A 94 16.72 -5.60 21.11
N ILE A 95 17.75 -5.94 20.33
CA ILE A 95 17.69 -6.02 18.88
C ILE A 95 17.72 -7.50 18.46
N ALA A 96 16.92 -7.82 17.46
CA ALA A 96 16.98 -9.13 16.79
C ALA A 96 17.06 -8.95 15.28
N TYR A 97 17.78 -9.84 14.61
CA TYR A 97 17.83 -9.90 13.16
C TYR A 97 17.82 -11.34 12.64
N ASN A 98 17.36 -11.48 11.39
CA ASN A 98 17.46 -12.73 10.67
C ASN A 98 18.82 -12.80 9.97
N PRO A 99 19.73 -13.72 10.35
CA PRO A 99 21.08 -13.78 9.79
C PRO A 99 21.10 -14.01 8.26
N TYR A 100 20.05 -14.63 7.70
CA TYR A 100 19.91 -14.92 6.27
C TYR A 100 19.17 -13.84 5.48
N ARG A 101 18.61 -12.81 6.16
CA ARG A 101 17.80 -11.78 5.54
C ARG A 101 18.13 -10.37 6.03
N ILE A 102 19.25 -10.20 6.70
CA ILE A 102 19.66 -8.88 7.17
C ILE A 102 19.99 -7.92 6.02
N ASN A 103 20.52 -8.45 4.94
CA ASN A 103 20.81 -7.72 3.70
C ASN A 103 19.56 -7.10 3.04
N VAL A 104 18.37 -7.61 3.33
CA VAL A 104 17.09 -7.01 2.92
C VAL A 104 16.39 -6.28 4.07
N GLY A 105 17.13 -5.95 5.15
CA GLY A 105 16.62 -5.14 6.26
C GLY A 105 15.82 -5.89 7.31
N SER A 106 15.94 -7.23 7.44
CA SER A 106 15.24 -8.02 8.47
C SER A 106 15.94 -7.90 9.82
N ILE A 107 15.81 -6.73 10.45
CA ILE A 107 16.31 -6.36 11.78
C ILE A 107 15.26 -5.50 12.49
N GLY A 108 15.24 -5.52 13.84
CA GLY A 108 14.34 -4.65 14.61
C GLY A 108 14.69 -4.57 16.08
N VAL A 109 14.18 -3.53 16.73
CA VAL A 109 14.27 -3.29 18.18
C VAL A 109 12.95 -3.69 18.83
N ARG A 110 13.00 -4.44 19.94
CA ARG A 110 11.80 -4.68 20.74
C ARG A 110 11.45 -3.44 21.54
N LYS A 111 10.31 -2.84 21.23
CA LYS A 111 9.77 -1.64 21.88
C LYS A 111 8.73 -2.03 22.95
N SER A 112 8.32 -1.05 23.77
CA SER A 112 7.31 -1.25 24.83
C SER A 112 5.92 -1.62 24.29
N GLU A 113 5.61 -1.27 23.05
CA GLU A 113 4.36 -1.60 22.35
C GLU A 113 4.20 -3.09 22.01
N HIS A 114 5.31 -3.85 21.97
CA HIS A 114 5.27 -5.28 21.68
C HIS A 114 4.88 -6.08 22.94
N LEU A 115 3.76 -6.77 22.86
CA LEU A 115 3.21 -7.57 23.96
C LEU A 115 3.97 -8.88 24.16
N PHE A 116 4.53 -9.43 23.08
CA PHE A 116 5.23 -10.71 23.09
C PHE A 116 6.71 -10.56 23.47
N GLU A 117 7.32 -11.66 23.93
CA GLU A 117 8.70 -11.58 24.42
C GLU A 117 9.61 -12.75 23.98
N TYR A 118 9.09 -13.76 23.32
CA TYR A 118 9.87 -14.90 22.87
C TYR A 118 10.11 -14.82 21.36
N ILE A 119 11.31 -15.23 20.96
CA ILE A 119 11.70 -15.27 19.54
C ILE A 119 12.41 -16.58 19.22
N SER A 120 12.25 -17.08 17.99
CA SER A 120 12.90 -18.31 17.52
C SER A 120 14.42 -18.25 17.68
N PRO A 121 15.08 -19.35 18.04
CA PRO A 121 16.54 -19.42 18.17
C PRO A 121 17.29 -19.17 16.84
N ALA A 122 16.59 -19.23 15.71
CA ALA A 122 17.14 -18.91 14.40
C ALA A 122 17.53 -17.43 14.24
N TYR A 123 16.94 -16.55 15.05
CA TYR A 123 17.32 -15.14 15.07
C TYR A 123 18.52 -14.88 15.96
N VAL A 124 19.39 -14.00 15.55
CA VAL A 124 20.43 -13.44 16.41
C VAL A 124 19.80 -12.35 17.27
N VAL A 125 20.07 -12.40 18.58
CA VAL A 125 19.58 -11.42 19.55
C VAL A 125 20.76 -10.82 20.28
N PHE A 126 20.78 -9.51 20.43
CA PHE A 126 21.81 -8.80 21.19
C PHE A 126 21.24 -7.54 21.86
N SER A 127 21.96 -7.07 22.87
CA SER A 127 21.69 -5.79 23.55
C SER A 127 22.79 -4.78 23.25
N CYS A 128 22.48 -3.50 23.24
CA CYS A 128 23.45 -2.43 23.19
C CYS A 128 24.03 -2.19 24.60
N LYS A 129 25.33 -1.81 24.66
CA LYS A 129 25.96 -1.31 25.88
C LYS A 129 25.62 0.17 26.08
N GLU A 130 26.07 0.74 27.18
CA GLU A 130 25.72 2.09 27.61
C GLU A 130 26.13 3.22 26.64
N ASN A 131 27.07 2.95 25.73
CA ASN A 131 27.57 3.92 24.74
C ASN A 131 26.83 3.91 23.41
N LEU A 132 25.83 3.04 23.23
CA LEU A 132 25.11 2.88 21.96
C LEU A 132 23.60 2.79 22.17
N LEU A 133 22.83 3.66 21.54
CA LEU A 133 21.37 3.59 21.54
C LEU A 133 20.87 2.53 20.54
N PRO A 134 19.95 1.64 20.97
CA PRO A 134 19.36 0.63 20.08
C PRO A 134 18.67 1.24 18.84
N GLU A 135 17.99 2.35 19.01
CA GLU A 135 17.27 3.07 17.94
C GLU A 135 18.25 3.65 16.91
N PHE A 136 19.37 4.23 17.39
CA PHE A 136 20.44 4.72 16.49
C PHE A 136 21.03 3.59 15.66
N LEU A 137 21.38 2.46 16.29
CA LEU A 137 21.91 1.31 15.58
C LEU A 137 20.91 0.72 14.60
N PHE A 138 19.64 0.65 14.96
CA PHE A 138 18.57 0.19 14.08
C PHE A 138 18.46 1.06 12.81
N LEU A 139 18.51 2.38 12.96
CA LEU A 139 18.46 3.31 11.84
C LEU A 139 19.71 3.18 10.98
N LEU A 140 20.90 3.07 11.59
CA LEU A 140 22.16 2.87 10.87
C LEU A 140 22.10 1.64 9.95
N PHE A 141 21.56 0.51 10.44
CA PHE A 141 21.42 -0.72 9.66
C PHE A 141 20.46 -0.60 8.49
N ARG A 142 19.62 0.42 8.46
CA ARG A 142 18.66 0.66 7.38
C ARG A 142 19.15 1.65 6.33
N THR A 143 20.28 2.33 6.56
CA THR A 143 20.89 3.22 5.56
C THR A 143 21.38 2.42 4.35
N GLU A 144 21.37 3.07 3.19
CA GLU A 144 21.88 2.44 1.96
C GLU A 144 23.36 2.15 2.06
N THR A 145 24.12 3.08 2.62
CA THR A 145 25.58 2.95 2.83
C THR A 145 25.89 1.75 3.72
N PHE A 146 25.21 1.60 4.87
CA PHE A 146 25.50 0.50 5.78
C PHE A 146 24.97 -0.84 5.26
N ASN A 147 23.92 -0.83 4.48
CA ASN A 147 23.45 -2.04 3.79
C ASN A 147 24.49 -2.57 2.77
N LYS A 148 25.21 -1.69 2.08
CA LYS A 148 26.36 -2.09 1.25
C LYS A 148 27.44 -2.76 2.09
N VAL A 149 27.78 -2.19 3.26
CA VAL A 149 28.72 -2.79 4.21
C VAL A 149 28.28 -4.20 4.64
N ILE A 150 27.01 -4.38 4.97
CA ILE A 150 26.45 -5.69 5.34
C ILE A 150 26.58 -6.68 4.18
N ASN A 151 26.19 -6.29 2.97
CA ASN A 151 26.25 -7.14 1.79
C ASN A 151 27.68 -7.60 1.45
N GLU A 152 28.66 -6.71 1.59
CA GLU A 152 30.07 -7.03 1.36
C GLU A 152 30.66 -7.96 2.43
N ASN A 153 30.08 -7.96 3.63
CA ASN A 153 30.55 -8.76 4.77
C ASN A 153 29.76 -10.05 4.98
N THR A 154 28.66 -10.27 4.23
CA THR A 154 27.94 -11.54 4.29
C THR A 154 28.70 -12.65 3.54
N THR A 155 28.67 -13.87 4.09
CA THR A 155 29.31 -15.05 3.49
C THR A 155 28.27 -15.98 2.86
N GLY A 156 28.65 -16.65 1.78
CA GLY A 156 27.85 -17.67 1.08
C GLY A 156 27.36 -17.25 -0.30
N SER A 157 27.56 -18.12 -1.28
CA SER A 157 27.21 -17.86 -2.69
C SER A 157 25.71 -18.03 -3.00
N VAL A 158 25.00 -18.87 -2.21
CA VAL A 158 23.58 -19.18 -2.42
C VAL A 158 22.69 -18.62 -1.30
N ARG A 159 23.19 -18.58 -0.05
CA ARG A 159 22.51 -17.95 1.09
C ARG A 159 23.53 -17.09 1.84
N GLN A 160 23.40 -15.80 1.66
CA GLN A 160 24.16 -14.84 2.42
C GLN A 160 23.84 -14.97 3.91
N ASN A 161 24.86 -15.02 4.76
CA ASN A 161 24.71 -15.18 6.20
C ASN A 161 25.61 -14.18 6.93
N LEU A 162 25.03 -13.37 7.80
CA LEU A 162 25.75 -12.51 8.73
C LEU A 162 25.80 -13.18 10.11
N THR A 163 26.88 -13.84 10.42
CA THR A 163 27.07 -14.45 11.75
C THR A 163 27.34 -13.38 12.82
N VAL A 164 27.23 -13.77 14.10
CA VAL A 164 27.52 -12.85 15.23
C VAL A 164 28.97 -12.39 15.24
N GLU A 165 29.89 -13.27 14.85
CA GLU A 165 31.32 -12.96 14.77
C GLU A 165 31.59 -11.91 13.69
N ILE A 166 30.97 -12.04 12.51
CA ILE A 166 31.07 -11.04 11.45
C ILE A 166 30.41 -9.73 11.90
N LEU A 167 29.22 -9.80 12.51
CA LEU A 167 28.53 -8.63 13.05
C LEU A 167 29.40 -7.84 14.03
N LYS A 168 30.07 -8.53 14.97
CA LYS A 168 30.96 -7.89 15.96
C LYS A 168 32.17 -7.21 15.35
N ASN A 169 32.63 -7.69 14.20
CA ASN A 169 33.77 -7.12 13.49
C ASN A 169 33.40 -5.96 12.55
N LEU A 170 32.11 -5.70 12.30
CA LEU A 170 31.71 -4.54 11.55
C LEU A 170 32.16 -3.26 12.25
N GLU A 171 32.66 -2.33 11.48
CA GLU A 171 32.97 -0.97 11.94
C GLU A 171 31.73 -0.09 11.79
N ILE A 172 31.46 0.71 12.80
CA ILE A 172 30.35 1.66 12.82
C ILE A 172 30.82 3.07 13.21
N PRO A 173 30.25 4.13 12.67
CA PRO A 173 30.37 5.46 13.22
C PRO A 173 29.66 5.54 14.57
N LEU A 174 30.34 6.02 15.59
CA LEU A 174 29.79 6.12 16.93
C LEU A 174 29.84 7.56 17.45
N PRO A 175 28.77 8.36 17.23
CA PRO A 175 28.58 9.63 17.90
C PRO A 175 28.49 9.49 19.41
N THR A 176 28.66 10.55 20.17
CA THR A 176 28.33 10.58 21.60
C THR A 176 26.84 10.26 21.82
N LEU A 177 26.45 9.79 22.99
CA LEU A 177 25.04 9.49 23.31
C LEU A 177 24.10 10.67 23.09
N ASP A 178 24.55 11.88 23.39
CA ASP A 178 23.75 13.09 23.18
C ASP A 178 23.56 13.41 21.69
N GLU A 179 24.58 13.17 20.87
CA GLU A 179 24.46 13.28 19.40
C GLU A 179 23.56 12.17 18.85
N GLN A 180 23.72 10.92 19.28
CA GLN A 180 22.84 9.82 18.90
C GLN A 180 21.38 10.15 19.20
N ARG A 181 21.06 10.67 20.41
CA ARG A 181 19.70 11.10 20.76
C ARG A 181 19.19 12.20 19.84
N LYS A 182 19.97 13.25 19.61
CA LYS A 182 19.58 14.35 18.72
C LYS A 182 19.27 13.86 17.30
N ILE A 183 20.09 12.95 16.78
CA ILE A 183 19.92 12.37 15.44
C ILE A 183 18.66 11.51 15.38
N VAL A 184 18.46 10.62 16.36
CA VAL A 184 17.26 9.80 16.47
C VAL A 184 16.00 10.63 16.63
N ASP A 185 16.01 11.63 17.52
CA ASP A 185 14.88 12.53 17.75
C ASP A 185 14.51 13.36 16.49
N ALA A 186 15.52 13.77 15.71
CA ALA A 186 15.28 14.47 14.45
C ALA A 186 14.61 13.56 13.42
N TYR A 187 15.06 12.33 13.31
CA TYR A 187 14.43 11.31 12.46
C TYR A 187 13.00 11.00 12.91
N GLU A 188 12.81 10.68 14.20
CA GLU A 188 11.50 10.29 14.74
C GLU A 188 10.46 11.42 14.64
N ARG A 189 10.85 12.68 14.80
CA ARG A 189 9.94 13.83 14.59
C ARG A 189 9.35 13.82 13.19
N LYS A 190 10.17 13.65 12.13
CA LYS A 190 9.70 13.60 10.74
C LYS A 190 8.81 12.40 10.49
N ILE A 191 9.17 11.23 11.02
CA ILE A 191 8.36 10.01 10.90
C ILE A 191 7.00 10.16 11.59
N ASN A 192 6.96 10.77 12.76
CA ASN A 192 5.71 11.00 13.49
C ASN A 192 4.83 12.05 12.79
N GLU A 193 5.42 13.10 12.22
CA GLU A 193 4.70 14.07 11.38
C GLU A 193 4.12 13.38 10.12
N ALA A 194 4.91 12.54 9.45
CA ALA A 194 4.44 11.75 8.31
C ALA A 194 3.26 10.84 8.67
N LYS A 195 3.33 10.12 9.81
CA LYS A 195 2.22 9.30 10.31
C LYS A 195 0.95 10.12 10.60
N THR A 196 1.10 11.31 11.15
CA THR A 196 -0.03 12.21 11.43
C THR A 196 -0.70 12.64 10.13
N LEU A 197 0.07 12.99 9.10
CA LEU A 197 -0.47 13.35 7.79
C LEU A 197 -1.17 12.17 7.11
N GLU A 198 -0.61 10.96 7.21
CA GLU A 198 -1.24 9.72 6.70
C GLU A 198 -2.59 9.46 7.39
N LEU A 199 -2.62 9.57 8.73
CA LEU A 199 -3.87 9.40 9.50
C LEU A 199 -4.91 10.47 9.14
N ASN A 200 -4.50 11.72 8.94
CA ASN A 200 -5.40 12.78 8.50
C ASN A 200 -5.97 12.48 7.10
N ALA A 201 -5.15 11.95 6.20
CA ALA A 201 -5.62 11.54 4.87
C ALA A 201 -6.65 10.40 4.95
N GLU A 202 -6.43 9.39 5.78
CA GLU A 202 -7.39 8.28 6.02
C GLU A 202 -8.71 8.78 6.64
N ASN A 203 -8.63 9.72 7.58
CA ASN A 203 -9.82 10.33 8.19
C ASN A 203 -10.63 11.11 7.15
N LEU A 204 -9.97 11.91 6.30
CA LEU A 204 -10.63 12.65 5.23
C LEU A 204 -11.27 11.73 4.20
N GLU A 205 -10.64 10.58 3.86
CA GLU A 205 -11.26 9.57 2.97
C GLU A 205 -12.59 9.06 3.54
N SER A 206 -12.63 8.76 4.83
CA SER A 206 -13.85 8.34 5.53
C SER A 206 -14.89 9.47 5.62
N GLU A 207 -14.43 10.71 5.76
CA GLU A 207 -15.29 11.89 5.85
C GLU A 207 -15.98 12.22 4.52
N ILE A 208 -15.35 11.95 3.38
CA ILE A 208 -15.95 12.19 2.05
C ILE A 208 -17.29 11.45 1.91
N GLU A 209 -17.34 10.17 2.28
CA GLU A 209 -18.57 9.39 2.14
C GLU A 209 -19.63 9.86 3.13
N ARG A 210 -19.25 10.12 4.37
CA ARG A 210 -20.16 10.68 5.38
C ARG A 210 -20.73 12.01 4.90
N TYR A 211 -19.92 12.94 4.42
CA TYR A 211 -20.36 14.23 3.89
C TYR A 211 -21.33 14.08 2.72
N LEU A 212 -21.02 13.18 1.76
CA LEU A 212 -21.92 12.92 0.64
C LEU A 212 -23.28 12.41 1.12
N PHE A 213 -23.33 11.51 2.10
CA PHE A 213 -24.56 10.95 2.66
C PHE A 213 -25.37 12.01 3.42
N GLU A 214 -24.71 12.82 4.23
CA GLU A 214 -25.35 13.91 4.98
C GLU A 214 -25.95 14.96 4.04
N GLU A 215 -25.19 15.40 3.03
CA GLU A 215 -25.68 16.39 2.04
C GLU A 215 -26.80 15.84 1.17
N LEU A 216 -26.80 14.57 0.85
CA LEU A 216 -27.88 13.94 0.10
C LEU A 216 -29.06 13.48 1.00
N GLY A 217 -28.90 13.53 2.31
CA GLY A 217 -29.86 12.97 3.27
C GLY A 217 -30.06 11.48 3.07
N VAL A 218 -28.98 10.75 2.70
CA VAL A 218 -29.07 9.33 2.40
C VAL A 218 -29.08 8.51 3.67
N GLN A 219 -30.06 7.63 3.76
CA GLN A 219 -30.11 6.56 4.74
C GLN A 219 -30.19 5.25 3.98
N LEU A 220 -29.10 4.49 4.02
CA LEU A 220 -29.13 3.11 3.51
C LEU A 220 -29.90 2.24 4.50
N ALA A 221 -30.91 1.54 4.02
CA ALA A 221 -31.63 0.59 4.85
C ALA A 221 -30.65 -0.45 5.38
N GLN A 222 -30.56 -0.58 6.70
CA GLN A 222 -29.80 -1.68 7.31
C GLN A 222 -30.46 -2.99 6.86
N LYS A 223 -29.70 -3.90 6.25
CA LYS A 223 -30.17 -5.24 5.94
C LYS A 223 -30.61 -5.89 7.24
N SER A 224 -31.92 -5.90 7.50
CA SER A 224 -32.44 -6.60 8.64
C SER A 224 -32.39 -8.11 8.34
N ASN A 225 -31.40 -8.79 8.87
CA ASN A 225 -31.28 -10.26 8.82
C ASN A 225 -32.36 -11.02 9.62
N ASN A 226 -33.45 -10.35 9.99
CA ASN A 226 -34.43 -10.90 10.91
C ASN A 226 -35.81 -11.16 10.28
N HIS A 227 -35.85 -11.68 9.06
CA HIS A 227 -37.11 -12.23 8.57
C HIS A 227 -37.22 -13.73 8.95
N LYS A 228 -37.63 -14.00 10.19
CA LYS A 228 -38.09 -15.32 10.61
C LYS A 228 -39.61 -15.42 10.29
N GLY A 229 -39.98 -16.28 9.34
CA GLY A 229 -41.39 -16.57 9.02
C GLY A 229 -41.65 -16.71 7.51
N LEU A 230 -42.87 -17.11 7.17
CA LEU A 230 -43.37 -17.16 5.79
C LEU A 230 -43.59 -15.74 5.27
N GLN A 231 -42.98 -15.45 4.10
CA GLN A 231 -43.23 -14.22 3.37
C GLN A 231 -44.07 -14.52 2.12
N PHE A 232 -45.05 -13.67 1.86
CA PHE A 232 -45.90 -13.77 0.67
C PHE A 232 -45.51 -12.66 -0.30
N ILE A 233 -45.23 -13.05 -1.52
CA ILE A 233 -44.93 -12.14 -2.65
C ILE A 233 -45.98 -12.41 -3.72
N ASN A 234 -46.55 -11.36 -4.29
CA ASN A 234 -47.50 -11.51 -5.40
C ASN A 234 -46.73 -12.04 -6.61
N PHE A 235 -47.30 -12.98 -7.31
CA PHE A 235 -46.72 -13.61 -8.49
C PHE A 235 -46.41 -12.59 -9.59
N THR A 236 -47.20 -11.55 -9.68
CA THR A 236 -47.00 -10.42 -10.62
C THR A 236 -45.78 -9.57 -10.34
N ASP A 237 -45.25 -9.65 -9.10
CA ASP A 237 -44.11 -8.84 -8.64
C ASP A 237 -42.79 -9.64 -8.70
N ILE A 238 -42.86 -10.90 -9.14
CA ILE A 238 -41.68 -11.77 -9.30
C ILE A 238 -41.00 -11.49 -10.62
N GLU A 239 -39.99 -10.60 -10.59
CA GLU A 239 -39.11 -10.35 -11.71
C GLU A 239 -37.99 -11.41 -11.85
N ARG A 240 -37.68 -12.14 -10.77
CA ARG A 240 -36.61 -13.14 -10.72
C ARG A 240 -36.87 -14.18 -9.62
N TRP A 241 -36.68 -15.47 -9.93
CA TRP A 241 -36.79 -16.60 -9.00
C TRP A 241 -35.57 -16.76 -8.10
N ASP A 242 -35.14 -15.72 -7.44
CA ASP A 242 -34.02 -15.71 -6.52
C ASP A 242 -34.53 -15.29 -5.15
N ILE A 243 -34.42 -16.19 -4.17
CA ILE A 243 -34.93 -15.94 -2.80
C ILE A 243 -34.25 -14.71 -2.21
N LEU A 244 -32.96 -14.48 -2.45
CA LEU A 244 -32.25 -13.29 -1.96
C LEU A 244 -32.75 -12.02 -2.62
N PHE A 245 -33.11 -12.09 -3.92
CA PHE A 245 -33.72 -10.99 -4.64
C PHE A 245 -35.16 -10.72 -4.14
N LEU A 246 -35.91 -11.78 -3.90
CA LEU A 246 -37.30 -11.69 -3.41
C LEU A 246 -37.38 -11.28 -1.93
N MET A 247 -36.40 -11.67 -1.11
CA MET A 247 -36.23 -11.24 0.28
C MET A 247 -35.49 -9.91 0.43
N GLY A 248 -34.75 -9.51 -0.59
CA GLY A 248 -34.13 -8.21 -0.70
C GLY A 248 -35.23 -7.19 -0.96
N GLN A 249 -35.67 -6.53 0.09
CA GLN A 249 -36.36 -5.27 -0.08
C GLN A 249 -35.55 -4.46 -1.09
N VAL A 250 -36.23 -3.96 -2.12
CA VAL A 250 -35.65 -2.91 -2.98
C VAL A 250 -34.99 -1.93 -2.05
N ASP A 251 -33.68 -1.75 -2.19
CA ASP A 251 -32.92 -0.82 -1.38
C ASP A 251 -33.60 0.55 -1.51
N GLN A 252 -34.52 0.85 -0.58
CA GLN A 252 -35.16 2.16 -0.54
C GLN A 252 -34.10 3.11 -0.01
N ILE A 253 -33.46 3.78 -0.93
CA ILE A 253 -32.57 4.88 -0.59
C ILE A 253 -33.45 6.01 -0.07
N GLY A 254 -33.52 6.16 1.25
CA GLY A 254 -34.08 7.36 1.84
C GLY A 254 -33.22 8.56 1.45
N SER A 255 -33.81 9.64 0.95
CA SER A 255 -33.10 10.86 0.61
C SER A 255 -34.02 12.08 0.68
N LYS A 256 -33.43 13.24 0.96
CA LYS A 256 -34.14 14.54 0.87
C LYS A 256 -34.37 15.00 -0.58
N TYR A 257 -33.74 14.35 -1.56
CA TYR A 257 -33.87 14.68 -2.98
C TYR A 257 -34.59 13.59 -3.77
N LYS A 258 -35.08 13.96 -4.96
CA LYS A 258 -35.73 13.01 -5.87
C LYS A 258 -34.76 11.96 -6.36
N ILE A 259 -35.16 10.71 -6.26
CA ILE A 259 -34.37 9.59 -6.77
C ILE A 259 -34.54 9.49 -8.29
N LYS A 260 -33.43 9.36 -9.00
CA LYS A 260 -33.39 9.20 -10.47
C LYS A 260 -32.64 7.93 -10.84
N LYS A 261 -33.12 7.23 -11.87
CA LYS A 261 -32.41 6.10 -12.49
C LYS A 261 -31.35 6.59 -13.46
N PHE A 262 -30.27 5.84 -13.62
CA PHE A 262 -29.22 6.13 -14.62
C PHE A 262 -29.78 6.26 -16.03
N ALA A 263 -30.76 5.41 -16.38
CA ALA A 263 -31.46 5.49 -17.67
C ALA A 263 -32.09 6.87 -17.99
N LYS A 264 -32.28 7.73 -16.99
CA LYS A 264 -32.92 9.08 -17.19
C LYS A 264 -31.87 10.20 -17.35
N VAL A 265 -30.60 9.89 -17.09
CA VAL A 265 -29.50 10.87 -17.12
C VAL A 265 -28.40 10.52 -18.14
N ILE A 266 -28.36 9.26 -18.57
CA ILE A 266 -27.43 8.79 -19.60
C ILE A 266 -27.99 9.19 -20.95
N THR A 267 -27.25 9.99 -21.71
CA THR A 267 -27.64 10.50 -23.04
C THR A 267 -27.08 9.65 -24.19
N SER A 268 -25.94 9.01 -23.95
CA SER A 268 -25.30 8.12 -24.91
C SER A 268 -24.69 6.90 -24.18
N PHE A 269 -24.80 5.72 -24.80
CA PHE A 269 -24.32 4.48 -24.21
C PHE A 269 -23.75 3.55 -25.29
N ASN A 270 -22.46 3.28 -25.22
CA ASN A 270 -21.69 2.53 -26.22
C ASN A 270 -21.88 3.09 -27.68
N LYS A 271 -22.34 4.31 -27.77
CA LYS A 271 -22.55 5.05 -29.01
C LYS A 271 -21.98 6.46 -28.90
N GLY A 272 -21.50 7.01 -29.99
CA GLY A 272 -21.09 8.43 -30.07
C GLY A 272 -22.30 9.37 -30.06
N GLN A 273 -22.04 10.67 -29.96
CA GLN A 273 -23.10 11.69 -30.05
C GLN A 273 -23.80 11.68 -31.42
N ASP A 274 -23.13 11.16 -32.46
CA ASP A 274 -23.68 10.91 -33.80
C ASP A 274 -24.54 9.63 -33.89
N GLY A 275 -24.74 8.92 -32.80
CA GLY A 275 -25.49 7.66 -32.73
C GLY A 275 -24.77 6.43 -33.23
N LYS A 276 -23.54 6.56 -33.77
CA LYS A 276 -22.75 5.42 -34.25
C LYS A 276 -22.16 4.63 -33.12
N SER A 277 -22.01 3.32 -33.32
CA SER A 277 -21.38 2.42 -32.35
C SER A 277 -19.93 2.84 -32.06
N LEU A 278 -19.57 2.89 -30.81
CA LEU A 278 -18.19 3.14 -30.36
C LEU A 278 -17.32 1.87 -30.36
N ARG A 279 -17.90 0.71 -30.65
CA ARG A 279 -17.12 -0.55 -30.78
C ARG A 279 -16.20 -0.45 -31.99
N ILE A 280 -14.93 -0.75 -31.75
CA ILE A 280 -13.90 -0.72 -32.79
C ILE A 280 -13.12 -2.02 -32.79
N ASP A 281 -12.91 -2.57 -33.97
CA ASP A 281 -11.95 -3.65 -34.18
C ASP A 281 -10.61 -3.02 -34.56
N SER A 282 -9.79 -2.77 -33.54
CA SER A 282 -8.50 -2.12 -33.70
C SER A 282 -7.52 -2.92 -34.55
N SER A 283 -7.71 -4.24 -34.67
CA SER A 283 -6.87 -5.12 -35.51
C SER A 283 -6.98 -4.79 -37.00
N LYS A 284 -8.08 -4.16 -37.43
CA LYS A 284 -8.25 -3.65 -38.80
C LYS A 284 -7.38 -2.42 -39.12
N PHE A 285 -6.78 -1.83 -38.12
CA PHE A 285 -5.89 -0.67 -38.21
C PHE A 285 -4.53 -0.99 -37.62
N PRO A 286 -3.78 -2.00 -38.15
CA PRO A 286 -2.63 -2.59 -37.48
C PRO A 286 -1.48 -1.60 -37.24
N GLN A 287 -1.36 -0.58 -38.05
CA GLN A 287 -0.29 0.43 -37.94
C GLN A 287 -0.73 1.69 -37.17
N SER A 288 -2.00 1.80 -36.82
CA SER A 288 -2.51 2.99 -36.10
C SER A 288 -2.11 2.89 -34.62
N ASP A 289 -1.77 4.03 -34.04
CA ASP A 289 -1.47 4.18 -32.63
C ASP A 289 -2.74 4.44 -31.83
N PHE A 290 -2.96 3.62 -30.81
CA PHE A 290 -4.04 3.78 -29.87
C PHE A 290 -3.51 3.95 -28.44
N ARG A 291 -4.28 4.64 -27.61
CA ARG A 291 -4.10 4.68 -26.17
C ARG A 291 -5.09 3.73 -25.51
N TYR A 292 -4.59 2.61 -24.99
CA TYR A 292 -5.42 1.54 -24.47
C TYR A 292 -5.59 1.63 -22.96
N ILE A 293 -6.83 1.45 -22.51
CA ILE A 293 -7.21 1.35 -21.11
C ILE A 293 -7.78 -0.05 -20.84
N GLY A 294 -7.00 -0.88 -20.15
CA GLY A 294 -7.45 -2.13 -19.56
C GLY A 294 -8.01 -1.93 -18.14
N MET A 295 -8.63 -2.98 -17.59
CA MET A 295 -9.12 -2.93 -16.21
C MET A 295 -8.00 -2.66 -15.19
N GLU A 296 -6.78 -3.13 -15.44
CA GLU A 296 -5.59 -2.93 -14.62
C GLU A 296 -5.12 -1.47 -14.58
N HIS A 297 -5.39 -0.69 -15.61
CA HIS A 297 -4.92 0.67 -15.73
C HIS A 297 -5.75 1.69 -14.94
N ILE A 298 -6.86 1.29 -14.34
CA ILE A 298 -7.66 2.15 -13.46
C ILE A 298 -7.56 1.67 -12.03
N GLU A 299 -7.24 2.59 -11.14
CA GLU A 299 -7.21 2.32 -9.71
C GLU A 299 -8.62 2.07 -9.17
N LYS A 300 -8.73 1.08 -8.26
CA LYS A 300 -10.01 0.74 -7.63
C LYS A 300 -10.53 1.89 -6.75
N LYS A 301 -11.84 2.17 -6.82
CA LYS A 301 -12.58 3.14 -5.99
C LYS A 301 -12.24 4.62 -6.19
N THR A 302 -11.07 4.95 -6.73
CA THR A 302 -10.63 6.35 -6.87
C THR A 302 -10.98 6.97 -8.21
N GLY A 303 -11.08 6.14 -9.27
CA GLY A 303 -11.23 6.61 -10.65
C GLY A 303 -9.96 7.23 -11.21
N THR A 304 -8.79 6.96 -10.60
CA THR A 304 -7.49 7.42 -11.06
C THR A 304 -6.99 6.54 -12.20
N LEU A 305 -6.57 7.16 -13.30
CA LEU A 305 -5.87 6.47 -14.37
C LEU A 305 -4.40 6.29 -13.97
N LEU A 306 -3.99 5.04 -13.81
CA LEU A 306 -2.62 4.66 -13.42
C LEU A 306 -1.67 4.68 -14.60
N GLU A 307 -2.16 4.23 -15.76
CA GLU A 307 -1.39 4.13 -16.99
C GLU A 307 -2.29 4.35 -18.21
N LEU A 308 -1.75 4.98 -19.23
CA LEU A 308 -2.34 5.12 -20.56
C LEU A 308 -1.38 4.47 -21.57
N GLN A 309 -1.57 3.18 -21.80
CA GLN A 309 -0.66 2.39 -22.59
C GLN A 309 -0.76 2.72 -24.09
N ASN A 310 0.37 3.05 -24.70
CA ASN A 310 0.46 3.21 -26.16
C ASN A 310 0.62 1.83 -26.81
N VAL A 311 -0.28 1.48 -27.73
CA VAL A 311 -0.31 0.18 -28.42
C VAL A 311 -0.61 0.36 -29.91
N LYS A 312 -0.05 -0.51 -30.74
CA LYS A 312 -0.44 -0.61 -32.14
C LYS A 312 -1.73 -1.41 -32.28
N GLY A 313 -2.61 -1.01 -33.22
CA GLY A 313 -3.88 -1.70 -33.42
C GLY A 313 -3.73 -3.20 -33.68
N GLY A 314 -2.66 -3.63 -34.38
CA GLY A 314 -2.37 -5.04 -34.64
C GLY A 314 -1.96 -5.87 -33.41
N GLU A 315 -1.59 -5.25 -32.31
CA GLU A 315 -1.23 -5.92 -31.06
C GLU A 315 -2.45 -6.27 -30.21
N ILE A 316 -3.59 -5.60 -30.48
CA ILE A 316 -4.82 -5.77 -29.71
C ILE A 316 -5.65 -6.91 -30.31
N LYS A 317 -5.79 -8.00 -29.55
CA LYS A 317 -6.50 -9.21 -29.98
C LYS A 317 -7.97 -9.26 -29.60
N SER A 318 -8.42 -8.34 -28.73
CA SER A 318 -9.80 -8.31 -28.23
C SER A 318 -10.58 -7.14 -28.83
N GLN A 319 -11.91 -7.24 -28.82
CA GLN A 319 -12.76 -6.12 -29.16
C GLN A 319 -12.55 -4.98 -28.16
N THR A 320 -12.54 -3.78 -28.67
CA THR A 320 -12.37 -2.54 -27.91
C THR A 320 -13.52 -1.57 -28.15
N ILE A 321 -13.62 -0.57 -27.30
CA ILE A 321 -14.61 0.49 -27.40
C ILE A 321 -13.84 1.82 -27.39
N ASN A 322 -14.13 2.68 -28.36
CA ASN A 322 -13.59 4.04 -28.38
C ASN A 322 -14.17 4.85 -27.23
N VAL A 323 -13.33 5.68 -26.59
CA VAL A 323 -13.74 6.54 -25.48
C VAL A 323 -13.60 8.00 -25.91
N PRO A 324 -14.66 8.62 -26.44
CA PRO A 324 -14.62 10.01 -26.86
C PRO A 324 -14.27 10.95 -25.71
N ARG A 325 -13.83 12.16 -26.01
CA ARG A 325 -13.61 13.20 -25.02
C ARG A 325 -14.86 13.43 -24.20
N ASN A 326 -14.68 13.65 -22.91
CA ASN A 326 -15.71 13.86 -21.90
C ASN A 326 -16.62 12.66 -21.62
N PHE A 327 -16.47 11.53 -22.32
CA PHE A 327 -17.20 10.31 -21.99
C PHE A 327 -16.67 9.67 -20.72
N MET A 328 -17.56 8.98 -20.03
CA MET A 328 -17.27 8.20 -18.83
C MET A 328 -17.16 6.72 -19.18
N ILE A 329 -16.32 6.02 -18.43
CA ILE A 329 -16.27 4.55 -18.47
C ILE A 329 -16.55 3.97 -17.08
N TYR A 330 -17.20 2.80 -17.04
CA TYR A 330 -17.48 2.05 -15.82
C TYR A 330 -17.23 0.57 -16.03
N GLY A 331 -16.48 -0.05 -15.13
CA GLY A 331 -16.07 -1.47 -15.22
C GLY A 331 -17.22 -2.44 -14.98
N LYS A 332 -17.51 -3.30 -15.96
CA LYS A 332 -18.52 -4.37 -15.85
C LYS A 332 -18.02 -5.52 -15.00
N LEU A 333 -16.75 -5.89 -15.19
CA LEU A 333 -16.10 -7.01 -14.52
C LEU A 333 -15.70 -6.65 -13.10
N ARG A 334 -16.06 -7.53 -12.15
CA ARG A 334 -15.80 -7.33 -10.72
C ARG A 334 -16.22 -5.93 -10.26
N PRO A 335 -17.49 -5.57 -10.40
CA PRO A 335 -17.96 -4.20 -10.18
C PRO A 335 -17.75 -3.70 -8.75
N TYR A 336 -17.55 -4.61 -7.77
CA TYR A 336 -17.12 -4.27 -6.41
C TYR A 336 -15.74 -3.59 -6.34
N LEU A 337 -14.91 -3.70 -7.39
CA LEU A 337 -13.66 -2.93 -7.50
C LEU A 337 -13.91 -1.47 -7.84
N ASN A 338 -15.13 -1.15 -8.28
CA ASN A 338 -15.60 0.19 -8.58
C ASN A 338 -14.61 1.00 -9.43
N LYS A 339 -14.35 0.49 -10.64
CA LYS A 339 -13.42 1.11 -11.59
C LYS A 339 -14.19 1.97 -12.55
N TYR A 340 -13.98 3.25 -12.51
CA TYR A 340 -14.60 4.25 -13.36
C TYR A 340 -13.56 5.31 -13.74
N TRP A 341 -13.80 6.01 -14.85
CA TRP A 341 -12.93 7.10 -15.28
C TRP A 341 -13.68 8.01 -16.25
N VAL A 342 -13.20 9.26 -16.39
CA VAL A 342 -13.72 10.25 -17.33
C VAL A 342 -12.61 10.64 -18.27
N ASN A 343 -12.85 10.61 -19.59
CA ASN A 343 -11.87 11.06 -20.57
C ASN A 343 -11.79 12.59 -20.58
N ASN A 344 -11.01 13.15 -19.67
CA ASN A 344 -10.66 14.57 -19.63
C ASN A 344 -9.30 14.87 -20.26
N THR A 345 -8.73 13.92 -21.01
CA THR A 345 -7.48 14.09 -21.74
C THR A 345 -7.69 14.82 -23.06
N GLY A 346 -6.64 15.40 -23.61
CA GLY A 346 -6.67 16.02 -24.93
C GLY A 346 -6.64 15.03 -26.13
N PHE A 347 -6.72 13.70 -25.86
CA PHE A 347 -6.52 12.66 -26.89
C PHE A 347 -7.84 12.11 -27.42
N ASP A 348 -7.89 11.88 -28.75
CA ASP A 348 -9.06 11.35 -29.45
C ASP A 348 -8.96 9.85 -29.77
N ASN A 349 -7.77 9.27 -29.66
CA ASN A 349 -7.48 7.87 -29.98
C ASN A 349 -7.47 6.95 -28.76
N ILE A 350 -8.28 7.26 -27.75
CA ILE A 350 -8.40 6.43 -26.55
C ILE A 350 -9.41 5.32 -26.81
N ILE A 351 -8.99 4.11 -26.53
CA ILE A 351 -9.83 2.92 -26.55
C ILE A 351 -9.75 2.18 -25.22
N CYS A 352 -10.81 1.53 -24.82
CA CYS A 352 -10.82 0.69 -23.63
C CYS A 352 -11.23 -0.75 -23.93
N SER A 353 -10.95 -1.62 -22.99
CA SER A 353 -11.42 -3.02 -23.00
C SER A 353 -12.95 -3.06 -23.13
N SER A 354 -13.46 -4.08 -23.83
CA SER A 354 -14.91 -4.37 -23.88
C SER A 354 -15.53 -4.68 -22.51
N GLU A 355 -14.72 -4.84 -21.45
CA GLU A 355 -15.20 -4.99 -20.08
C GLU A 355 -15.60 -3.67 -19.41
N PHE A 356 -15.62 -2.56 -20.15
CA PHE A 356 -16.21 -1.28 -19.72
C PHE A 356 -17.52 -0.99 -20.42
N PHE A 357 -18.41 -0.28 -19.72
CA PHE A 357 -19.43 0.54 -20.35
C PHE A 357 -18.80 1.89 -20.69
N VAL A 358 -19.11 2.42 -21.87
CA VAL A 358 -18.72 3.77 -22.31
C VAL A 358 -19.99 4.59 -22.49
N PHE A 359 -20.12 5.70 -21.80
CA PHE A 359 -21.35 6.47 -21.78
C PHE A 359 -21.11 7.96 -21.57
N ASP A 360 -22.11 8.76 -21.93
CA ASP A 360 -22.17 10.18 -21.64
C ASP A 360 -23.46 10.51 -20.89
N ILE A 361 -23.49 11.65 -20.21
CA ILE A 361 -24.61 12.10 -19.39
C ILE A 361 -25.11 13.45 -19.81
N ASP A 362 -26.33 13.81 -19.38
CA ASP A 362 -26.95 15.11 -19.58
C ASP A 362 -26.30 16.15 -18.65
N GLU A 363 -25.30 16.87 -19.15
CA GLU A 363 -24.54 17.86 -18.35
C GLU A 363 -25.35 19.10 -18.00
N GLU A 364 -26.49 19.34 -18.65
CA GLU A 364 -27.41 20.41 -18.25
C GLU A 364 -28.12 20.12 -16.92
N LYS A 365 -28.23 18.82 -16.57
CA LYS A 365 -28.95 18.35 -15.38
C LYS A 365 -28.05 17.70 -14.33
N LEU A 366 -26.89 17.21 -14.77
CA LEU A 366 -26.03 16.39 -13.91
C LEU A 366 -24.55 16.78 -14.08
N ASP A 367 -23.93 17.28 -13.01
CA ASP A 367 -22.50 17.55 -12.96
C ASP A 367 -21.69 16.24 -12.99
N LYS A 368 -20.72 16.13 -13.89
CA LYS A 368 -19.89 14.92 -14.02
C LYS A 368 -19.05 14.62 -12.79
N SER A 369 -18.57 15.63 -12.10
CA SER A 369 -17.76 15.45 -10.88
C SER A 369 -18.64 14.94 -9.75
N PHE A 370 -19.82 15.50 -9.57
CA PHE A 370 -20.81 15.00 -8.62
C PHE A 370 -21.17 13.54 -8.93
N PHE A 371 -21.51 13.24 -10.19
CA PHE A 371 -21.89 11.89 -10.59
C PHE A 371 -20.75 10.88 -10.39
N LYS A 372 -19.51 11.28 -10.64
CA LYS A 372 -18.33 10.47 -10.33
C LYS A 372 -18.24 10.11 -8.85
N TYR A 373 -18.55 11.03 -7.95
CA TYR A 373 -18.54 10.74 -6.50
C TYR A 373 -19.70 9.84 -6.08
N VAL A 374 -20.86 10.03 -6.67
CA VAL A 374 -21.99 9.10 -6.49
C VAL A 374 -21.65 7.70 -6.98
N LEU A 375 -21.04 7.55 -8.16
CA LEU A 375 -20.57 6.24 -8.67
C LEU A 375 -19.57 5.56 -7.70
N ALA A 376 -18.73 6.37 -7.06
CA ALA A 376 -17.72 5.87 -6.12
C ALA A 376 -18.32 5.38 -4.78
N SER A 377 -19.48 5.88 -4.41
CA SER A 377 -20.08 5.72 -3.07
C SER A 377 -20.79 4.39 -2.88
N GLU A 378 -21.04 4.04 -1.61
CA GLU A 378 -21.89 2.91 -1.23
C GLU A 378 -23.36 3.08 -1.71
N ILE A 379 -23.81 4.27 -2.08
CA ILE A 379 -25.12 4.48 -2.71
C ILE A 379 -25.28 3.58 -3.95
N ILE A 380 -24.24 3.45 -4.74
CA ILE A 380 -24.24 2.63 -5.96
C ILE A 380 -23.73 1.22 -5.68
N GLN A 381 -22.69 1.07 -4.84
CA GLN A 381 -22.10 -0.24 -4.57
C GLN A 381 -23.06 -1.19 -3.86
N SER A 382 -23.86 -0.71 -2.92
CA SER A 382 -24.90 -1.51 -2.25
C SER A 382 -25.92 -2.09 -3.23
N GLN A 383 -26.30 -1.33 -4.25
CA GLN A 383 -27.24 -1.77 -5.28
C GLN A 383 -26.66 -2.81 -6.24
N ILE A 384 -25.33 -2.82 -6.41
CA ILE A 384 -24.63 -3.73 -7.32
C ILE A 384 -24.33 -5.07 -6.67
N ASN A 385 -23.93 -5.07 -5.38
CA ASN A 385 -23.39 -6.25 -4.69
C ASN A 385 -24.30 -7.48 -4.76
N ASP A 386 -25.61 -7.28 -4.71
CA ASP A 386 -26.61 -8.36 -4.72
C ASP A 386 -27.11 -8.71 -6.13
N LYS A 387 -26.70 -7.97 -7.16
CA LYS A 387 -27.20 -8.10 -8.55
C LYS A 387 -26.15 -8.63 -9.53
N THR A 388 -24.97 -9.01 -9.05
CA THR A 388 -23.91 -9.54 -9.91
C THR A 388 -24.13 -11.01 -10.27
N SER A 389 -23.79 -11.38 -11.51
CA SER A 389 -23.80 -12.75 -11.98
C SER A 389 -22.39 -13.29 -12.17
N GLY A 390 -22.16 -14.58 -11.84
CA GLY A 390 -20.90 -15.29 -12.03
C GLY A 390 -20.07 -15.40 -10.74
N ALA A 391 -19.85 -16.62 -10.26
CA ALA A 391 -19.20 -16.89 -8.97
C ALA A 391 -17.71 -16.47 -8.93
N ARG A 392 -16.98 -16.63 -10.03
CA ARG A 392 -15.52 -16.38 -10.09
C ARG A 392 -15.15 -15.03 -10.68
N MET A 393 -15.97 -14.53 -11.61
CA MET A 393 -15.79 -13.26 -12.32
C MET A 393 -17.14 -12.55 -12.44
N PRO A 394 -17.66 -11.98 -11.33
CA PRO A 394 -18.97 -11.34 -11.34
C PRO A 394 -18.98 -10.15 -12.31
N ARG A 395 -20.08 -10.00 -13.02
CA ARG A 395 -20.33 -8.90 -13.97
C ARG A 395 -21.71 -8.31 -13.75
N ILE A 396 -21.84 -7.02 -14.06
CA ILE A 396 -23.14 -6.39 -14.24
C ILE A 396 -23.45 -6.26 -15.72
N ASN A 397 -24.72 -6.38 -16.07
CA ASN A 397 -25.21 -6.15 -17.41
C ASN A 397 -25.76 -4.73 -17.58
N GLU A 398 -26.15 -4.38 -18.81
CA GLU A 398 -26.68 -3.06 -19.14
C GLU A 398 -27.98 -2.76 -18.37
N GLU A 399 -28.86 -3.73 -18.23
CA GLU A 399 -30.14 -3.59 -17.54
C GLU A 399 -29.93 -3.22 -16.08
N ILE A 400 -29.03 -3.92 -15.36
CA ILE A 400 -28.67 -3.60 -13.99
C ILE A 400 -28.12 -2.18 -13.92
N PHE A 401 -27.18 -1.83 -14.82
CA PHE A 401 -26.56 -0.51 -14.84
C PHE A 401 -27.56 0.62 -15.04
N PHE A 402 -28.49 0.50 -15.98
CA PHE A 402 -29.53 1.48 -16.23
C PHE A 402 -30.55 1.60 -15.10
N ASN A 403 -30.78 0.53 -14.34
CA ASN A 403 -31.69 0.52 -13.20
C ASN A 403 -31.04 1.00 -11.90
N LEU A 404 -29.72 1.27 -11.87
CA LEU A 404 -29.10 1.95 -10.72
C LEU A 404 -29.76 3.32 -10.52
N HIS A 405 -29.93 3.70 -9.29
CA HIS A 405 -30.60 4.94 -8.96
C HIS A 405 -29.86 5.69 -7.84
N PHE A 406 -30.03 7.00 -7.82
CA PHE A 406 -29.33 7.89 -6.90
C PHE A 406 -30.16 9.16 -6.62
N PRO A 407 -29.90 9.81 -5.49
CA PRO A 407 -30.47 11.13 -5.21
C PRO A 407 -29.90 12.18 -6.16
N MET A 408 -30.78 12.97 -6.75
CA MET A 408 -30.40 14.00 -7.70
C MET A 408 -30.84 15.39 -7.21
N PRO A 409 -29.94 16.15 -6.54
CA PRO A 409 -30.15 17.56 -6.24
C PRO A 409 -30.27 18.44 -7.49
N ASP A 410 -30.59 19.71 -7.33
CA ASP A 410 -30.39 20.68 -8.39
C ASP A 410 -28.88 20.89 -8.69
N ILE A 411 -28.59 21.49 -9.85
CA ILE A 411 -27.20 21.61 -10.35
C ILE A 411 -26.32 22.46 -9.43
N GLN A 412 -26.87 23.45 -8.74
CA GLN A 412 -26.09 24.30 -7.82
C GLN A 412 -25.63 23.53 -6.60
N GLU A 413 -26.49 22.71 -6.05
CA GLU A 413 -26.15 21.85 -4.91
C GLU A 413 -25.17 20.73 -5.31
N GLN A 414 -25.34 20.15 -6.53
CA GLN A 414 -24.37 19.20 -7.07
C GLN A 414 -22.98 19.81 -7.18
N LEU A 415 -22.86 21.03 -7.70
CA LEU A 415 -21.59 21.75 -7.83
C LEU A 415 -20.97 22.05 -6.47
N LYS A 416 -21.77 22.49 -5.49
CA LYS A 416 -21.29 22.72 -4.10
C LYS A 416 -20.73 21.44 -3.49
N ILE A 417 -21.46 20.33 -3.61
CA ILE A 417 -21.02 19.02 -3.09
C ILE A 417 -19.73 18.57 -3.78
N SER A 418 -19.69 18.65 -5.11
CA SER A 418 -18.52 18.22 -5.88
C SER A 418 -17.28 19.06 -5.61
N GLN A 419 -17.41 20.38 -5.46
CA GLN A 419 -16.32 21.27 -5.09
C GLN A 419 -15.74 20.95 -3.69
N LYS A 420 -16.61 20.74 -2.70
CA LYS A 420 -16.17 20.37 -1.35
C LYS A 420 -15.43 19.03 -1.35
N ILE A 421 -15.97 18.00 -2.01
CA ILE A 421 -15.29 16.69 -2.10
C ILE A 421 -13.97 16.81 -2.88
N SER A 422 -13.93 17.62 -3.95
CA SER A 422 -12.71 17.87 -4.70
C SER A 422 -11.63 18.51 -3.82
N SER A 423 -11.99 19.49 -2.99
CA SER A 423 -11.03 20.11 -2.05
C SER A 423 -10.49 19.10 -1.03
N MET A 424 -11.35 18.23 -0.49
CA MET A 424 -10.92 17.16 0.45
C MET A 424 -9.97 16.17 -0.25
N LYS A 425 -10.25 15.78 -1.50
CA LYS A 425 -9.35 14.91 -2.26
C LYS A 425 -7.98 15.54 -2.54
N THR A 426 -7.96 16.81 -2.88
CA THR A 426 -6.70 17.55 -3.05
C THR A 426 -5.89 17.60 -1.75
N GLU A 427 -6.54 17.78 -0.61
CA GLU A 427 -5.90 17.76 0.71
C GLU A 427 -5.34 16.38 1.06
N ILE A 428 -6.08 15.29 0.74
CA ILE A 428 -5.62 13.91 0.90
C ILE A 428 -4.33 13.67 0.09
N GLU A 429 -4.33 14.04 -1.20
CA GLU A 429 -3.16 13.88 -2.06
C GLU A 429 -1.96 14.67 -1.53
N LEU A 430 -2.17 15.91 -1.12
CA LEU A 430 -1.14 16.75 -0.54
C LEU A 430 -0.56 16.17 0.75
N ASN A 431 -1.41 15.66 1.63
CA ASN A 431 -0.98 15.04 2.89
C ASN A 431 -0.17 13.75 2.63
N LYS A 432 -0.60 12.91 1.69
CA LYS A 432 0.14 11.69 1.28
C LYS A 432 1.50 12.03 0.68
N GLU A 433 1.55 13.03 -0.18
CA GLU A 433 2.81 13.48 -0.80
C GLU A 433 3.78 14.06 0.24
N LYS A 434 3.30 14.94 1.13
CA LYS A 434 4.10 15.49 2.23
C LYS A 434 4.63 14.38 3.14
N ALA A 435 3.79 13.42 3.52
CA ALA A 435 4.20 12.29 4.35
C ALA A 435 5.31 11.46 3.68
N LYS A 436 5.17 11.17 2.39
CA LYS A 436 6.20 10.49 1.59
C LYS A 436 7.52 11.26 1.59
N ASN A 437 7.47 12.56 1.32
CA ASN A 437 8.67 13.42 1.27
C ASN A 437 9.35 13.53 2.64
N LEU A 438 8.59 13.60 3.74
CA LEU A 438 9.14 13.58 5.09
C LEU A 438 9.88 12.28 5.40
N ARG A 439 9.36 11.12 4.98
CA ARG A 439 10.04 9.83 5.14
C ARG A 439 11.36 9.77 4.39
N ILE A 440 11.36 10.17 3.11
CA ILE A 440 12.57 10.23 2.28
C ILE A 440 13.59 11.19 2.92
N SER A 441 13.17 12.40 3.26
CA SER A 441 14.05 13.40 3.89
C SER A 441 14.59 12.95 5.26
N ALA A 442 13.83 12.17 6.05
CA ALA A 442 14.32 11.61 7.31
C ALA A 442 15.47 10.61 7.08
N GLU A 443 15.32 9.73 6.10
CA GLU A 443 16.34 8.74 5.74
C GLU A 443 17.60 9.41 5.17
N GLU A 444 17.45 10.32 4.23
CA GLU A 444 18.56 11.07 3.60
C GLU A 444 19.33 11.92 4.61
N GLU A 445 18.64 12.65 5.49
CA GLU A 445 19.31 13.48 6.51
C GLU A 445 20.03 12.62 7.55
N PHE A 446 19.45 11.50 7.97
CA PHE A 446 20.11 10.56 8.86
C PHE A 446 21.40 10.05 8.21
N GLU A 447 21.32 9.55 6.99
CA GLU A 447 22.47 9.00 6.26
C GLU A 447 23.54 10.06 6.03
N LYS A 448 23.14 11.26 5.61
CA LYS A 448 24.05 12.38 5.40
C LYS A 448 24.75 12.81 6.70
N THR A 449 24.05 12.86 7.82
CA THR A 449 24.63 13.23 9.12
C THR A 449 25.68 12.24 9.58
N ILE A 450 25.50 10.96 9.25
CA ILE A 450 26.40 9.89 9.72
C ILE A 450 27.62 9.72 8.82
N PHE A 451 27.47 9.87 7.50
CA PHE A 451 28.47 9.48 6.50
C PHE A 451 29.07 10.66 5.72
N GLN A 452 29.00 11.87 6.27
CA GLN A 452 29.65 13.08 5.69
C GLN A 452 30.74 13.70 6.55
#